data_70df2d3be74e85d46947dcb11f9d75e3
#
_entry.id   70df2d3be74e85d46947dcb11f9d75e3
#
_cell.length_a   1.000
_cell.length_b   1.000
_cell.length_c   1.000
_cell.angle_alpha   90.00
_cell.angle_beta   90.00
_cell.angle_gamma   90.00
#
_symmetry.space_group_name_H-M   'P 1'
#
loop_
_entity.id
_entity.type
_entity.pdbx_description
1 polymer ?
#
loop_
_entity_poly.entity_id
_entity_poly.type
_entity_poly.pdbx_seq_one_letter_code
_entity_poly.pdbx_strand_id
1 'polypeptide(L)'
;MVQKVLFVCLGNICRSPIAEAVFQHLVNEKGLSNNWVVDSAAIGSWHVGKSPDSRARQILKNHNVAYNGKARQIKTQDFNEFDYIFGMDEENISDLNSEAPENPKAKIMLLGDFDPQGERIIRDPYYDNGSEGFEKCYQQCMRSSEAFLNQIN
;
A
#
# COMPACT_ATOMS: atom_id res chain seq x y z
N MET A 1 -0.33 -21.94 2.52
CA MET A 1 0.65 -21.03 3.16
C MET A 1 0.15 -19.61 3.14
N VAL A 2 0.37 -18.92 4.23
CA VAL A 2 -0.05 -17.51 4.33
C VAL A 2 1.07 -16.61 3.81
N GLN A 3 0.74 -15.71 2.90
CA GLN A 3 1.64 -14.66 2.43
C GLN A 3 1.31 -13.35 3.13
N LYS A 4 2.33 -12.51 3.34
CA LYS A 4 2.17 -11.24 4.03
C LYS A 4 2.67 -10.09 3.16
N VAL A 5 1.83 -9.09 2.98
CA VAL A 5 2.15 -7.91 2.16
C VAL A 5 1.99 -6.63 2.98
N LEU A 6 2.95 -5.74 2.86
CA LEU A 6 2.96 -4.44 3.53
C LEU A 6 3.06 -3.34 2.47
N PHE A 7 2.16 -2.37 2.55
CA PHE A 7 2.20 -1.20 1.67
C PHE A 7 2.75 -0.01 2.45
N VAL A 8 3.71 0.70 1.86
CA VAL A 8 4.43 1.77 2.55
C VAL A 8 4.39 3.05 1.71
N CYS A 9 4.08 4.16 2.36
CA CYS A 9 4.24 5.49 1.80
C CYS A 9 4.82 6.41 2.86
N LEU A 10 4.99 7.68 2.54
CA LEU A 10 5.68 8.59 3.45
C LEU A 10 5.00 8.72 4.80
N GLY A 11 3.68 8.96 4.81
CA GLY A 11 2.94 9.26 6.05
C GLY A 11 1.91 8.24 6.49
N ASN A 12 1.60 7.25 5.65
CA ASN A 12 0.58 6.22 5.91
C ASN A 12 -0.82 6.80 6.17
N ILE A 13 -1.17 7.88 5.46
CA ILE A 13 -2.52 8.47 5.55
C ILE A 13 -3.18 8.64 4.19
N CYS A 14 -2.46 8.47 3.08
CA CYS A 14 -3.03 8.64 1.73
C CYS A 14 -2.87 7.37 0.90
N ARG A 15 -1.69 7.17 0.32
CA ARG A 15 -1.46 6.11 -0.67
C ARG A 15 -1.48 4.71 -0.09
N SER A 16 -0.72 4.47 0.96
CA SER A 16 -0.61 3.11 1.51
C SER A 16 -1.90 2.62 2.16
N PRO A 17 -2.71 3.47 2.83
CA PRO A 17 -4.01 2.99 3.30
C PRO A 17 -4.94 2.61 2.16
N ILE A 18 -4.92 3.36 1.06
CA ILE A 18 -5.72 3.02 -0.12
C ILE A 18 -5.26 1.67 -0.68
N ALA A 19 -3.95 1.47 -0.83
CA ALA A 19 -3.39 0.22 -1.35
C ALA A 19 -3.75 -0.96 -0.45
N GLU A 20 -3.61 -0.80 0.85
CA GLU A 20 -3.98 -1.84 1.83
C GLU A 20 -5.45 -2.21 1.71
N ALA A 21 -6.33 -1.22 1.70
CA ALA A 21 -7.77 -1.44 1.63
C ALA A 21 -8.17 -2.13 0.32
N VAL A 22 -7.60 -1.68 -0.79
CA VAL A 22 -7.86 -2.25 -2.11
C VAL A 22 -7.40 -3.71 -2.18
N PHE A 23 -6.19 -3.98 -1.72
CA PHE A 23 -5.65 -5.34 -1.74
C PHE A 23 -6.49 -6.29 -0.88
N GLN A 24 -6.85 -5.85 0.33
CA GLN A 24 -7.70 -6.64 1.21
C GLN A 24 -9.07 -6.92 0.56
N HIS A 25 -9.65 -5.92 -0.09
CA HIS A 25 -10.90 -6.07 -0.80
C HIS A 25 -10.79 -7.11 -1.92
N LEU A 26 -9.71 -7.06 -2.70
CA LEU A 26 -9.47 -8.00 -3.79
C LEU A 26 -9.32 -9.44 -3.29
N VAL A 27 -8.53 -9.65 -2.23
CA VAL A 27 -8.33 -11.01 -1.70
C VAL A 27 -9.62 -11.54 -1.10
N ASN A 28 -10.45 -10.68 -0.50
CA ASN A 28 -11.76 -11.08 0.01
C ASN A 28 -12.67 -11.54 -1.12
N GLU A 29 -12.73 -10.76 -2.20
CA GLU A 29 -13.57 -11.09 -3.36
C GLU A 29 -13.12 -12.36 -4.07
N LYS A 30 -11.83 -12.63 -4.09
CA LYS A 30 -11.27 -13.81 -4.75
C LYS A 30 -11.30 -15.06 -3.86
N GLY A 31 -11.80 -14.95 -2.63
CA GLY A 31 -11.82 -16.06 -1.69
C GLY A 31 -10.44 -16.41 -1.14
N LEU A 32 -9.51 -15.44 -1.13
CA LEU A 32 -8.12 -15.65 -0.72
C LEU A 32 -7.80 -15.03 0.64
N SER A 33 -8.80 -14.56 1.38
CA SER A 33 -8.57 -13.85 2.63
C SER A 33 -7.80 -14.66 3.68
N ASN A 34 -7.95 -15.98 3.66
CA ASN A 34 -7.20 -16.85 4.58
C ASN A 34 -5.74 -17.07 4.15
N ASN A 35 -5.39 -16.63 2.94
CA ASN A 35 -4.06 -16.85 2.36
C ASN A 35 -3.18 -15.60 2.46
N TRP A 36 -3.73 -14.46 2.86
CA TRP A 36 -3.02 -13.18 2.88
C TRP A 36 -3.20 -12.43 4.18
N VAL A 37 -2.08 -11.90 4.71
CA VAL A 37 -2.08 -10.87 5.76
C VAL A 37 -1.69 -9.56 5.08
N VAL A 38 -2.54 -8.54 5.21
CA VAL A 38 -2.38 -7.25 4.52
C VAL A 38 -2.28 -6.14 5.55
N ASP A 39 -1.27 -5.29 5.42
CA ASP A 39 -1.07 -4.17 6.35
C ASP A 39 -0.42 -3.01 5.61
N SER A 40 -0.29 -1.87 6.27
CA SER A 40 0.40 -0.71 5.73
C SER A 40 1.16 0.02 6.83
N ALA A 41 2.15 0.83 6.45
CA ALA A 41 2.97 1.58 7.39
C ALA A 41 3.54 2.82 6.72
N ALA A 42 4.09 3.73 7.52
CA ALA A 42 4.73 4.96 7.08
C ALA A 42 6.23 4.88 7.23
N ILE A 43 6.95 5.57 6.35
CA ILE A 43 8.37 5.83 6.53
C ILE A 43 8.56 6.72 7.77
N GLY A 44 7.77 7.80 7.88
CA GLY A 44 7.89 8.74 8.97
C GLY A 44 6.85 8.53 10.07
N SER A 45 7.04 9.24 11.20
CA SER A 45 6.17 9.09 12.36
C SER A 45 5.14 10.20 12.53
N TRP A 46 5.05 11.13 11.56
CA TRP A 46 4.25 12.36 11.71
C TRP A 46 2.77 12.12 12.02
N HIS A 47 2.20 11.04 11.49
CA HIS A 47 0.76 10.79 11.57
C HIS A 47 0.40 9.53 12.36
N VAL A 48 1.33 8.97 13.11
CA VAL A 48 1.10 7.73 13.88
C VAL A 48 -0.16 7.87 14.75
N GLY A 49 -1.04 6.86 14.65
CA GLY A 49 -2.30 6.82 15.40
C GLY A 49 -3.46 7.54 14.73
N LYS A 50 -3.21 8.26 13.64
CA LYS A 50 -4.28 9.01 12.95
C LYS A 50 -5.00 8.16 11.93
N SER A 51 -6.26 8.51 11.66
CA SER A 51 -7.03 7.94 10.56
C SER A 51 -6.46 8.43 9.23
N PRO A 52 -6.73 7.73 8.11
CA PRO A 52 -6.34 8.24 6.80
C PRO A 52 -6.93 9.61 6.51
N ASP A 53 -6.31 10.33 5.58
CA ASP A 53 -6.83 11.61 5.06
C ASP A 53 -8.30 11.42 4.67
N SER A 54 -9.14 12.43 4.95
CA SER A 54 -10.58 12.33 4.69
C SER A 54 -10.90 12.06 3.22
N ARG A 55 -10.06 12.56 2.31
CA ARG A 55 -10.23 12.31 0.88
C ARG A 55 -9.94 10.86 0.52
N ALA A 56 -8.94 10.25 1.18
CA ALA A 56 -8.65 8.82 1.01
C ALA A 56 -9.82 7.98 1.51
N ARG A 57 -10.34 8.32 2.68
CA ARG A 57 -11.51 7.61 3.24
C ARG A 57 -12.73 7.74 2.34
N GLN A 58 -12.95 8.93 1.77
CA GLN A 58 -14.10 9.18 0.91
C GLN A 58 -14.02 8.37 -0.40
N ILE A 59 -12.82 8.31 -1.01
CA ILE A 59 -12.62 7.51 -2.22
C ILE A 59 -12.93 6.04 -1.96
N LEU A 60 -12.42 5.50 -0.86
CA LEU A 60 -12.69 4.10 -0.52
C LEU A 60 -14.18 3.86 -0.30
N LYS A 61 -14.86 4.78 0.38
CA LYS A 61 -16.30 4.70 0.60
C LYS A 61 -17.07 4.76 -0.72
N ASN A 62 -16.66 5.63 -1.63
CA ASN A 62 -17.30 5.77 -2.94
C ASN A 62 -17.24 4.47 -3.76
N HIS A 63 -16.19 3.68 -3.56
CA HIS A 63 -16.01 2.40 -4.24
C HIS A 63 -16.47 1.21 -3.39
N ASN A 64 -17.14 1.46 -2.27
CA ASN A 64 -17.64 0.41 -1.37
C ASN A 64 -16.53 -0.48 -0.80
N VAL A 65 -15.36 0.12 -0.53
CA VAL A 65 -14.23 -0.58 0.08
C VAL A 65 -14.13 -0.21 1.54
N ALA A 66 -14.29 -1.19 2.43
CA ALA A 66 -14.21 -0.95 3.87
C ALA A 66 -12.78 -0.78 4.34
N TYR A 67 -12.55 0.20 5.23
CA TYR A 67 -11.23 0.40 5.85
C TYR A 67 -11.39 1.23 7.12
N ASN A 68 -10.74 0.80 8.20
CA ASN A 68 -10.74 1.52 9.47
C ASN A 68 -9.38 1.52 10.16
N GLY A 69 -8.29 1.31 9.40
CA GLY A 69 -6.95 1.28 9.96
C GLY A 69 -6.46 2.64 10.44
N LYS A 70 -5.36 2.63 11.18
CA LYS A 70 -4.68 3.81 11.68
C LYS A 70 -3.22 3.80 11.23
N ALA A 71 -2.64 4.98 11.07
CA ALA A 71 -1.25 5.11 10.66
C ALA A 71 -0.31 4.52 11.72
N ARG A 72 0.70 3.78 11.25
CA ARG A 72 1.81 3.31 12.07
C ARG A 72 3.11 3.50 11.33
N GLN A 73 4.22 3.55 12.05
CA GLN A 73 5.54 3.65 11.41
C GLN A 73 6.11 2.27 11.14
N ILE A 74 6.84 2.12 10.04
CA ILE A 74 7.56 0.89 9.72
C ILE A 74 8.64 0.62 10.77
N LYS A 75 8.89 -0.63 11.05
CA LYS A 75 9.91 -1.07 12.01
C LYS A 75 10.75 -2.17 11.39
N THR A 76 11.94 -2.39 11.97
CA THR A 76 12.89 -3.38 11.44
C THR A 76 12.28 -4.77 11.30
N GLN A 77 11.45 -5.18 12.25
CA GLN A 77 10.78 -6.47 12.21
C GLN A 77 9.92 -6.68 10.97
N ASP A 78 9.35 -5.62 10.41
CA ASP A 78 8.50 -5.71 9.23
C ASP A 78 9.26 -6.33 8.04
N PHE A 79 10.54 -5.99 7.89
CA PHE A 79 11.36 -6.49 6.79
C PHE A 79 11.61 -7.99 6.88
N ASN A 80 11.47 -8.57 8.07
CA ASN A 80 11.70 -10.01 8.30
C ASN A 80 10.40 -10.79 8.44
N GLU A 81 9.27 -10.11 8.61
CA GLU A 81 7.96 -10.75 8.75
C GLU A 81 7.16 -10.77 7.45
N PHE A 82 7.26 -9.72 6.66
CA PHE A 82 6.50 -9.61 5.41
C PHE A 82 7.24 -10.27 4.26
N ASP A 83 6.50 -10.85 3.34
CA ASP A 83 7.05 -11.45 2.12
C ASP A 83 7.28 -10.40 1.05
N TYR A 84 6.39 -9.39 1.01
CA TYR A 84 6.45 -8.29 0.05
C TYR A 84 6.24 -6.97 0.77
N ILE A 85 7.11 -5.99 0.45
CA ILE A 85 6.94 -4.61 0.91
C ILE A 85 6.90 -3.73 -0.33
N PHE A 86 5.76 -3.09 -0.55
CA PHE A 86 5.55 -2.23 -1.72
C PHE A 86 5.64 -0.76 -1.36
N GLY A 87 6.52 -0.04 -2.07
CA GLY A 87 6.54 1.43 -2.07
C GLY A 87 5.69 1.96 -3.21
N MET A 88 5.36 3.23 -3.13
CA MET A 88 4.51 3.91 -4.11
C MET A 88 5.32 4.66 -5.16
N ASP A 89 6.51 5.13 -4.79
CA ASP A 89 7.39 5.90 -5.68
C ASP A 89 8.86 5.55 -5.39
N GLU A 90 9.76 6.11 -6.19
CA GLU A 90 11.19 5.82 -6.07
C GLU A 90 11.76 6.29 -4.73
N GLU A 91 11.22 7.38 -4.17
CA GLU A 91 11.67 7.88 -2.86
C GLU A 91 11.31 6.90 -1.75
N ASN A 92 10.09 6.34 -1.79
CA ASN A 92 9.70 5.28 -0.86
C ASN A 92 10.67 4.10 -0.94
N ILE A 93 11.03 3.68 -2.14
CA ILE A 93 11.95 2.55 -2.34
C ILE A 93 13.32 2.87 -1.77
N SER A 94 13.83 4.08 -2.03
CA SER A 94 15.12 4.51 -1.47
C SER A 94 15.11 4.49 0.06
N ASP A 95 14.06 5.02 0.66
CA ASP A 95 13.90 5.05 2.11
C ASP A 95 13.79 3.64 2.69
N LEU A 96 13.03 2.77 2.02
CA LEU A 96 12.89 1.38 2.46
C LEU A 96 14.22 0.64 2.43
N ASN A 97 15.00 0.82 1.36
CA ASN A 97 16.31 0.19 1.26
C ASN A 97 17.27 0.69 2.34
N SER A 98 17.17 1.98 2.72
CA SER A 98 17.99 2.56 3.79
C SER A 98 17.62 2.02 5.16
N GLU A 99 16.32 1.75 5.39
CA GLU A 99 15.82 1.25 6.67
C GLU A 99 15.99 -0.26 6.82
N ALA A 100 16.12 -0.99 5.72
CA ALA A 100 16.15 -2.45 5.74
C ALA A 100 17.39 -2.99 6.45
N PRO A 101 17.24 -4.06 7.25
CA PRO A 101 18.41 -4.77 7.79
C PRO A 101 19.14 -5.54 6.70
N GLU A 102 20.29 -6.12 7.04
CA GLU A 102 20.98 -7.02 6.11
C GLU A 102 20.11 -8.27 5.87
N ASN A 103 20.05 -8.70 4.62
CA ASN A 103 19.32 -9.90 4.21
C ASN A 103 17.86 -9.91 4.67
N PRO A 104 17.08 -8.89 4.30
CA PRO A 104 15.67 -8.89 4.67
C PRO A 104 14.93 -10.04 3.97
N LYS A 105 13.92 -10.60 4.64
CA LYS A 105 13.06 -11.60 4.02
C LYS A 105 12.22 -10.97 2.91
N ALA A 106 11.71 -9.76 3.16
CA ALA A 106 10.80 -9.09 2.26
C ALA A 106 11.45 -8.69 0.94
N LYS A 107 10.71 -8.87 -0.15
CA LYS A 107 11.07 -8.28 -1.44
C LYS A 107 10.50 -6.87 -1.48
N ILE A 108 11.39 -5.89 -1.68
CA ILE A 108 11.04 -4.47 -1.72
C ILE A 108 10.85 -4.07 -3.19
N MET A 109 9.64 -3.64 -3.54
CA MET A 109 9.29 -3.37 -4.94
C MET A 109 8.34 -2.19 -5.03
N LEU A 110 8.25 -1.59 -6.23
CA LEU A 110 7.20 -0.61 -6.54
C LEU A 110 5.91 -1.35 -6.87
N LEU A 111 4.82 -0.93 -6.25
CA LEU A 111 3.51 -1.49 -6.57
C LEU A 111 3.18 -1.25 -8.05
N GLY A 112 3.48 -0.05 -8.55
CA GLY A 112 3.20 0.33 -9.94
C GLY A 112 3.98 -0.45 -11.00
N ASP A 113 5.02 -1.20 -10.60
CA ASP A 113 5.70 -2.07 -11.57
C ASP A 113 4.78 -3.17 -12.12
N PHE A 114 3.68 -3.45 -11.43
CA PHE A 114 2.69 -4.44 -11.86
C PHE A 114 1.53 -3.83 -12.65
N ASP A 115 1.51 -2.49 -12.82
CA ASP A 115 0.43 -1.82 -13.54
C ASP A 115 0.44 -2.21 -15.02
N PRO A 116 -0.62 -2.85 -15.53
CA PRO A 116 -0.67 -3.20 -16.94
C PRO A 116 -0.70 -2.00 -17.87
N GLN A 117 -1.02 -0.81 -17.34
CA GLN A 117 -0.97 0.43 -18.12
C GLN A 117 0.40 1.11 -18.06
N GLY A 118 1.34 0.56 -17.29
CA GLY A 118 2.71 1.07 -17.25
C GLY A 118 2.94 2.29 -16.39
N GLU A 119 2.00 2.69 -15.56
CA GLU A 119 2.19 3.81 -14.63
C GLU A 119 2.88 3.33 -13.36
N ARG A 120 4.21 3.33 -13.40
CA ARG A 120 5.03 2.78 -12.30
C ARG A 120 4.93 3.60 -11.01
N ILE A 121 4.71 4.90 -11.12
CA ILE A 121 4.74 5.80 -9.96
C ILE A 121 3.31 6.15 -9.55
N ILE A 122 3.00 5.90 -8.29
CA ILE A 122 1.75 6.33 -7.67
C ILE A 122 2.07 7.62 -6.93
N ARG A 123 1.71 8.75 -7.56
CA ARG A 123 2.03 10.09 -7.06
C ARG A 123 1.29 10.36 -5.75
N ASP A 124 1.94 11.11 -4.85
CA ASP A 124 1.34 11.52 -3.58
C ASP A 124 0.33 12.65 -3.78
N PRO A 125 -0.97 12.40 -3.53
CA PRO A 125 -1.99 13.42 -3.72
C PRO A 125 -2.22 14.32 -2.50
N TYR A 126 -1.41 14.18 -1.47
CA TYR A 126 -1.64 14.86 -0.18
C TYR A 126 -1.75 16.38 -0.32
N TYR A 127 -0.88 17.00 -1.14
CA TYR A 127 -0.85 18.45 -1.31
C TYR A 127 -1.79 18.94 -2.41
N ASP A 128 -2.58 18.08 -3.02
CA ASP A 128 -3.56 18.49 -4.03
C ASP A 128 -4.71 19.27 -3.39
N ASN A 129 -5.34 20.16 -4.17
CA ASN A 129 -6.47 20.94 -3.68
C ASN A 129 -7.79 20.17 -3.70
N GLY A 130 -7.89 19.10 -4.48
CA GLY A 130 -9.11 18.31 -4.62
C GLY A 130 -8.87 16.85 -4.37
N SER A 131 -9.81 16.02 -4.81
CA SER A 131 -9.80 14.58 -4.60
C SER A 131 -9.46 13.76 -5.82
N GLU A 132 -9.23 14.39 -6.98
CA GLU A 132 -8.98 13.69 -8.24
C GLU A 132 -7.72 12.81 -8.18
N GLY A 133 -6.67 13.29 -7.51
CA GLY A 133 -5.46 12.52 -7.32
C GLY A 133 -5.67 11.28 -6.44
N PHE A 134 -6.62 11.36 -5.51
CA PHE A 134 -6.98 10.20 -4.68
C PHE A 134 -7.72 9.16 -5.50
N GLU A 135 -8.60 9.57 -6.41
CA GLU A 135 -9.26 8.63 -7.32
C GLU A 135 -8.24 7.95 -8.22
N LYS A 136 -7.28 8.72 -8.77
CA LYS A 136 -6.22 8.16 -9.60
C LYS A 136 -5.38 7.16 -8.81
N CYS A 137 -5.03 7.50 -7.57
CA CYS A 137 -4.29 6.60 -6.68
C CYS A 137 -5.06 5.28 -6.47
N TYR A 138 -6.36 5.37 -6.22
CA TYR A 138 -7.22 4.20 -6.08
C TYR A 138 -7.16 3.32 -7.33
N GLN A 139 -7.32 3.91 -8.51
CA GLN A 139 -7.31 3.17 -9.77
C GLN A 139 -5.96 2.50 -10.02
N GLN A 140 -4.87 3.20 -9.77
CA GLN A 140 -3.52 2.62 -9.92
C GLN A 140 -3.30 1.46 -8.95
N CYS A 141 -3.72 1.61 -7.68
CA CYS A 141 -3.61 0.55 -6.68
C CYS A 141 -4.44 -0.67 -7.08
N MET A 142 -5.64 -0.45 -7.59
CA MET A 142 -6.52 -1.54 -8.00
C MET A 142 -5.91 -2.33 -9.16
N ARG A 143 -5.48 -1.64 -10.22
CA ARG A 143 -4.89 -2.29 -11.40
C ARG A 143 -3.63 -3.08 -11.05
N SER A 144 -2.74 -2.43 -10.28
CA SER A 144 -1.46 -3.03 -9.92
C SER A 144 -1.63 -4.22 -8.98
N SER A 145 -2.51 -4.10 -7.99
CA SER A 145 -2.78 -5.17 -7.03
C SER A 145 -3.40 -6.39 -7.72
N GLU A 146 -4.36 -6.15 -8.61
CA GLU A 146 -5.00 -7.24 -9.34
C GLU A 146 -4.00 -7.97 -10.23
N ALA A 147 -3.16 -7.23 -10.96
CA ALA A 147 -2.13 -7.82 -11.81
C ALA A 147 -1.12 -8.63 -10.98
N PHE A 148 -0.70 -8.09 -9.83
CA PHE A 148 0.22 -8.79 -8.94
C PHE A 148 -0.39 -10.11 -8.46
N LEU A 149 -1.64 -10.08 -7.99
CA LEU A 149 -2.32 -11.28 -7.51
C LEU A 149 -2.47 -12.33 -8.61
N ASN A 150 -2.73 -11.90 -9.85
CA ASN A 150 -2.86 -12.81 -10.97
C ASN A 150 -1.55 -13.49 -11.34
N GLN A 151 -0.40 -12.83 -11.07
CA GLN A 151 0.90 -13.42 -11.37
C GLN A 151 1.33 -14.50 -10.38
N ILE A 152 0.98 -14.34 -9.11
CA ILE A 152 1.51 -15.22 -8.07
C ILE A 152 0.52 -16.27 -7.58
N ASN A 153 -0.73 -16.21 -8.01
CA ASN A 153 -1.74 -17.22 -7.64
C ASN A 153 -2.01 -18.20 -8.81
#